data_dba9aa4cc2e63ae1c501213abe81a47d
#
_entry.id   dba9aa4cc2e63ae1c501213abe81a47d
#
_cell.length_a   1.000
_cell.length_b   1.000
_cell.length_c   1.000
_cell.angle_alpha   90.00
_cell.angle_beta   90.00
_cell.angle_gamma   90.00
#
_symmetry.space_group_name_H-M   'P 1'
#
loop_
_entity.id
_entity.type
_entity.pdbx_description
1 polymer ?
#
loop_
_entity_poly.entity_id
_entity_poly.type
_entity_poly.pdbx_seq_one_letter_code
_entity_poly.pdbx_strand_id
1 'polypeptide(L)'
;DRVIDVSGKAVTPGFVDNHAHIQTTIHQYPLAENFTRQGITTIVASLHSGDVPWPLDEYIAALDVAPNVAFFAGHTWARRQVLGMDNRDPSGEELQQMRDLIDQAMQQGAIGLSTGLLYVPANYAKTEEVIELAKVASRYGGIYYTHMRDEGRGLLASVAEAIRIGREAEIPVQIQHHKAMGVAQFGWSSNTLAMIDSANASGLDVRHDLYPYTAGSTGSSVIFPPWALAGGQDSLVARVNDPAVRPQVEEGMRDRLVNEWVGDDLNRIQFRTVPSAPEFDGKTLADYVAAQGLPY
;
A
#
# COMPACT_ATOMS: atom_id res chain seq x y z
N ASP A 1 31.38 -33.48 -4.52
CA ASP A 1 30.80 -32.28 -5.14
C ASP A 1 29.65 -32.71 -6.05
N ARG A 2 28.58 -31.98 -6.02
CA ARG A 2 27.39 -32.24 -6.88
C ARG A 2 27.49 -31.37 -8.14
N VAL A 3 27.45 -32.03 -9.30
CA VAL A 3 27.34 -31.33 -10.60
C VAL A 3 25.90 -31.40 -11.05
N ILE A 4 25.35 -30.27 -11.49
CA ILE A 4 23.99 -30.16 -12.04
C ILE A 4 24.12 -29.78 -13.50
N ASP A 5 23.61 -30.61 -14.39
CA ASP A 5 23.52 -30.29 -15.81
C ASP A 5 22.41 -29.25 -16.04
N VAL A 6 22.79 -28.08 -16.55
CA VAL A 6 21.89 -26.98 -16.87
C VAL A 6 21.89 -26.67 -18.37
N SER A 7 22.29 -27.63 -19.23
CA SER A 7 22.29 -27.48 -20.67
C SER A 7 20.94 -27.00 -21.18
N GLY A 8 20.94 -25.93 -22.01
CA GLY A 8 19.74 -25.31 -22.55
C GLY A 8 18.92 -24.46 -21.57
N LYS A 9 19.43 -24.21 -20.36
CA LYS A 9 18.79 -23.35 -19.33
C LYS A 9 19.65 -22.13 -19.05
N ALA A 10 19.02 -21.06 -18.58
CA ALA A 10 19.73 -19.92 -18.01
C ALA A 10 19.91 -20.15 -16.49
N VAL A 11 21.10 -19.81 -15.98
CA VAL A 11 21.38 -19.74 -14.55
C VAL A 11 21.40 -18.29 -14.15
N THR A 12 20.54 -17.93 -13.20
CA THR A 12 20.38 -16.57 -12.71
C THR A 12 20.60 -16.50 -11.19
N PRO A 13 20.97 -15.33 -10.63
CA PRO A 13 20.78 -15.10 -9.20
C PRO A 13 19.33 -15.34 -8.80
N GLY A 14 19.08 -15.61 -7.50
CA GLY A 14 17.71 -15.66 -6.98
C GLY A 14 17.00 -14.32 -7.14
N PHE A 15 15.72 -14.37 -7.43
CA PHE A 15 14.90 -13.18 -7.63
C PHE A 15 14.62 -12.46 -6.29
N VAL A 16 14.43 -11.16 -6.36
CA VAL A 16 13.99 -10.32 -5.24
C VAL A 16 12.55 -9.91 -5.50
N ASP A 17 11.64 -10.29 -4.60
CA ASP A 17 10.30 -9.72 -4.55
C ASP A 17 10.36 -8.48 -3.65
N ASN A 18 10.22 -7.31 -4.25
CA ASN A 18 10.33 -6.05 -3.54
C ASN A 18 9.00 -5.56 -2.95
N HIS A 19 7.91 -6.32 -3.11
CA HIS A 19 6.59 -5.92 -2.64
C HIS A 19 5.78 -7.09 -2.09
N ALA A 20 5.95 -7.38 -0.81
CA ALA A 20 5.19 -8.42 -0.13
C ALA A 20 4.65 -7.95 1.23
N HIS A 21 3.56 -8.58 1.67
CA HIS A 21 2.93 -8.35 2.98
C HIS A 21 3.08 -9.63 3.82
N ILE A 22 4.30 -9.91 4.27
CA ILE A 22 4.64 -11.15 4.98
C ILE A 22 4.82 -10.97 6.48
N GLN A 23 4.81 -9.74 6.99
CA GLN A 23 5.20 -9.38 8.35
C GLN A 23 4.41 -10.09 9.47
N THR A 24 3.21 -10.56 9.19
CA THR A 24 2.39 -11.28 10.17
C THR A 24 2.29 -12.78 9.90
N THR A 25 2.81 -13.26 8.77
CA THR A 25 2.60 -14.64 8.32
C THR A 25 3.89 -15.41 8.09
N ILE A 26 5.02 -14.75 7.88
CA ILE A 26 6.28 -15.42 7.52
C ILE A 26 6.75 -16.40 8.60
N HIS A 27 6.53 -16.11 9.87
CA HIS A 27 6.88 -17.01 10.98
C HIS A 27 5.99 -18.26 11.05
N GLN A 28 4.76 -18.20 10.49
CA GLN A 28 3.85 -19.35 10.39
C GLN A 28 4.17 -20.23 9.18
N TYR A 29 4.76 -19.63 8.13
CA TYR A 29 5.12 -20.31 6.89
C TYR A 29 6.61 -20.04 6.55
N PRO A 30 7.56 -20.52 7.39
CA PRO A 30 8.96 -20.10 7.31
C PRO A 30 9.67 -20.53 6.02
N LEU A 31 9.21 -21.56 5.34
CA LEU A 31 9.75 -21.97 4.04
C LEU A 31 9.32 -21.05 2.90
N ALA A 32 8.25 -20.24 3.09
CA ALA A 32 7.70 -19.34 2.10
C ALA A 32 7.62 -19.98 0.70
N GLU A 33 7.06 -21.18 0.61
CA GLU A 33 7.13 -22.02 -0.60
C GLU A 33 6.49 -21.38 -1.83
N ASN A 34 5.48 -20.53 -1.63
CA ASN A 34 4.87 -19.73 -2.69
C ASN A 34 5.84 -18.73 -3.35
N PHE A 35 6.92 -18.33 -2.66
CA PHE A 35 8.02 -17.53 -3.17
C PHE A 35 9.20 -18.37 -3.60
N THR A 36 9.71 -19.22 -2.70
CA THR A 36 10.95 -19.96 -2.91
C THR A 36 10.86 -20.96 -4.07
N ARG A 37 9.68 -21.56 -4.32
CA ARG A 37 9.44 -22.44 -5.48
C ARG A 37 9.41 -21.70 -6.81
N GLN A 38 9.33 -20.37 -6.81
CA GLN A 38 9.43 -19.52 -8.00
C GLN A 38 10.84 -18.95 -8.20
N GLY A 39 11.80 -19.35 -7.37
CA GLY A 39 13.18 -18.85 -7.42
C GLY A 39 13.36 -17.49 -6.72
N ILE A 40 12.39 -17.03 -5.94
CA ILE A 40 12.50 -15.82 -5.13
C ILE A 40 13.26 -16.19 -3.85
N THR A 41 14.42 -15.56 -3.66
CA THR A 41 15.31 -15.83 -2.52
C THR A 41 15.38 -14.67 -1.53
N THR A 42 14.81 -13.52 -1.89
CA THR A 42 14.75 -12.34 -1.03
C THR A 42 13.37 -11.72 -1.14
N ILE A 43 12.76 -11.40 0.00
CA ILE A 43 11.42 -10.80 0.09
C ILE A 43 11.52 -9.51 0.88
N VAL A 44 10.98 -8.42 0.33
CA VAL A 44 10.91 -7.13 1.01
C VAL A 44 9.47 -6.88 1.47
N ALA A 45 9.30 -6.68 2.77
CA ALA A 45 7.99 -6.45 3.37
C ALA A 45 7.66 -4.98 3.48
N SER A 46 6.50 -4.63 2.96
CA SER A 46 5.93 -3.29 3.05
C SER A 46 5.14 -3.14 4.35
N LEU A 47 5.63 -2.33 5.28
CA LEU A 47 5.01 -2.12 6.59
C LEU A 47 4.05 -0.92 6.63
N HIS A 48 3.45 -0.54 5.51
CA HIS A 48 2.51 0.57 5.46
C HIS A 48 1.08 0.23 5.94
N SER A 49 0.77 -1.04 6.17
CA SER A 49 -0.57 -1.48 6.57
C SER A 49 -0.94 -1.22 8.03
N GLY A 50 -0.02 -0.69 8.83
CA GLY A 50 -0.26 -0.32 10.23
C GLY A 50 0.05 -1.39 11.26
N ASP A 51 0.13 -2.66 10.88
CA ASP A 51 0.53 -3.75 11.77
C ASP A 51 2.01 -4.08 11.52
N VAL A 52 2.86 -3.43 12.31
CA VAL A 52 4.31 -3.57 12.24
C VAL A 52 4.77 -4.34 13.46
N PRO A 53 5.57 -5.41 13.30
CA PRO A 53 6.25 -6.06 14.42
C PRO A 53 7.19 -5.05 15.09
N TRP A 54 7.15 -4.99 16.42
CA TRP A 54 7.93 -4.01 17.15
C TRP A 54 8.39 -4.54 18.52
N PRO A 55 9.64 -4.34 18.96
CA PRO A 55 10.75 -3.71 18.22
C PRO A 55 11.16 -4.49 16.98
N LEU A 56 11.57 -3.78 15.91
CA LEU A 56 11.84 -4.40 14.61
C LEU A 56 13.08 -5.31 14.64
N ASP A 57 14.13 -4.91 15.33
CA ASP A 57 15.37 -5.69 15.48
C ASP A 57 15.14 -7.01 16.23
N GLU A 58 14.34 -7.02 17.30
CA GLU A 58 13.94 -8.23 18.02
C GLU A 58 13.12 -9.16 17.12
N TYR A 59 12.21 -8.60 16.36
CA TYR A 59 11.41 -9.38 15.41
C TYR A 59 12.29 -10.01 14.32
N ILE A 60 13.21 -9.23 13.72
CA ILE A 60 14.14 -9.74 12.70
C ILE A 60 15.03 -10.84 13.28
N ALA A 61 15.56 -10.64 14.48
CA ALA A 61 16.43 -11.61 15.15
C ALA A 61 15.72 -12.93 15.49
N ALA A 62 14.40 -12.89 15.67
CA ALA A 62 13.59 -14.07 15.96
C ALA A 62 13.17 -14.87 14.71
N LEU A 63 13.40 -14.35 13.50
CA LEU A 63 13.01 -15.02 12.27
C LEU A 63 13.98 -16.16 11.92
N ASP A 64 13.43 -17.38 11.81
CA ASP A 64 14.10 -18.57 11.26
C ASP A 64 13.34 -18.97 9.97
N VAL A 65 13.73 -18.37 8.85
CA VAL A 65 13.01 -18.47 7.58
C VAL A 65 13.95 -18.79 6.42
N ALA A 66 13.43 -19.46 5.40
CA ALA A 66 14.24 -19.89 4.25
C ALA A 66 14.71 -18.74 3.34
N PRO A 67 13.87 -17.77 2.96
CA PRO A 67 14.32 -16.62 2.16
C PRO A 67 15.02 -15.57 3.03
N ASN A 68 15.83 -14.73 2.40
CA ASN A 68 16.22 -13.47 3.02
C ASN A 68 14.99 -12.55 3.13
N VAL A 69 14.91 -11.78 4.20
CA VAL A 69 13.82 -10.81 4.39
C VAL A 69 14.38 -9.43 4.75
N ALA A 70 13.70 -8.38 4.28
CA ALA A 70 13.97 -7.00 4.65
C ALA A 70 12.64 -6.28 4.92
N PHE A 71 12.68 -5.22 5.72
CA PHE A 71 11.50 -4.49 6.18
C PHE A 71 11.67 -2.99 5.99
N PHE A 72 10.56 -2.31 5.68
CA PHE A 72 10.48 -0.85 5.70
C PHE A 72 9.95 -0.35 7.04
N ALA A 73 10.34 0.85 7.44
CA ALA A 73 9.63 1.62 8.46
C ALA A 73 8.25 2.06 7.91
N GLY A 74 7.19 1.87 8.69
CA GLY A 74 5.82 2.15 8.26
C GLY A 74 5.32 3.54 8.65
N HIS A 75 5.00 4.41 7.68
CA HIS A 75 4.37 5.71 7.95
C HIS A 75 3.03 5.56 8.69
N THR A 76 2.13 4.70 8.20
CA THR A 76 0.82 4.47 8.83
C THR A 76 0.97 4.02 10.29
N TRP A 77 1.94 3.17 10.58
CA TRP A 77 2.22 2.73 11.94
C TRP A 77 2.67 3.90 12.83
N ALA A 78 3.65 4.68 12.39
CA ALA A 78 4.14 5.84 13.16
C ALA A 78 3.02 6.85 13.41
N ARG A 79 2.21 7.13 12.39
CA ARG A 79 1.06 8.02 12.52
C ARG A 79 0.02 7.49 13.51
N ARG A 80 -0.30 6.19 13.47
CA ARG A 80 -1.23 5.57 14.43
C ARG A 80 -0.74 5.60 15.87
N GLN A 81 0.57 5.46 16.09
CA GLN A 81 1.14 5.55 17.43
C GLN A 81 0.96 6.94 18.04
N VAL A 82 0.98 7.99 17.23
CA VAL A 82 1.00 9.38 17.71
C VAL A 82 -0.37 10.04 17.60
N LEU A 83 -1.08 9.85 16.50
CA LEU A 83 -2.37 10.51 16.19
C LEU A 83 -3.57 9.56 16.18
N GLY A 84 -3.35 8.25 16.31
CA GLY A 84 -4.44 7.28 16.19
C GLY A 84 -5.10 7.32 14.80
N MET A 85 -6.43 7.43 14.80
CA MET A 85 -7.26 7.52 13.60
C MET A 85 -7.79 8.94 13.34
N ASP A 86 -7.17 9.95 13.93
CA ASP A 86 -7.60 11.34 13.81
C ASP A 86 -7.34 11.90 12.40
N ASN A 87 -8.34 12.57 11.85
CA ASN A 87 -8.22 13.31 10.59
C ASN A 87 -7.79 14.75 10.88
N ARG A 88 -6.52 14.93 11.18
CA ARG A 88 -5.88 16.24 11.41
C ARG A 88 -4.39 16.22 11.11
N ASP A 89 -3.81 17.37 10.97
CA ASP A 89 -2.35 17.50 10.89
C ASP A 89 -1.71 17.23 12.27
N PRO A 90 -0.47 16.71 12.30
CA PRO A 90 0.30 16.63 13.54
C PRO A 90 0.72 18.03 14.02
N SER A 91 0.83 18.22 15.33
CA SER A 91 1.60 19.33 15.88
C SER A 91 3.09 19.16 15.61
N GLY A 92 3.89 20.21 15.89
CA GLY A 92 5.35 20.11 15.75
C GLY A 92 5.98 19.02 16.64
N GLU A 93 5.45 18.84 17.85
CA GLU A 93 5.90 17.79 18.78
C GLU A 93 5.49 16.39 18.29
N GLU A 94 4.27 16.24 17.82
CA GLU A 94 3.77 14.98 17.27
C GLU A 94 4.52 14.56 16.00
N LEU A 95 4.83 15.52 15.11
CA LEU A 95 5.65 15.25 13.95
C LEU A 95 7.07 14.81 14.35
N GLN A 96 7.64 15.43 15.40
CA GLN A 96 8.93 15.00 15.92
C GLN A 96 8.87 13.59 16.49
N GLN A 97 7.84 13.24 17.25
CA GLN A 97 7.65 11.86 17.74
C GLN A 97 7.56 10.84 16.59
N MET A 98 6.85 11.18 15.51
CA MET A 98 6.81 10.32 14.32
C MET A 98 8.19 10.17 13.68
N ARG A 99 8.98 11.25 13.59
CA ARG A 99 10.36 11.21 13.08
C ARG A 99 11.26 10.32 13.94
N ASP A 100 11.10 10.39 15.26
CA ASP A 100 11.88 9.56 16.20
C ASP A 100 11.52 8.07 16.05
N LEU A 101 10.25 7.73 15.82
CA LEU A 101 9.82 6.36 15.53
C LEU A 101 10.41 5.83 14.21
N ILE A 102 10.44 6.65 13.16
CA ILE A 102 11.07 6.26 11.90
C ILE A 102 12.58 6.12 12.07
N ASP A 103 13.24 7.06 12.79
CA ASP A 103 14.66 6.99 13.08
C ASP A 103 15.03 5.71 13.84
N GLN A 104 14.26 5.36 14.86
CA GLN A 104 14.43 4.12 15.59
C GLN A 104 14.26 2.88 14.70
N ALA A 105 13.24 2.86 13.84
CA ALA A 105 13.06 1.76 12.90
C ALA A 105 14.25 1.60 11.95
N MET A 106 14.78 2.71 11.43
CA MET A 106 15.97 2.70 10.58
C MET A 106 17.22 2.17 11.33
N GLN A 107 17.41 2.57 12.60
CA GLN A 107 18.47 2.03 13.45
C GLN A 107 18.33 0.53 13.72
N GLN A 108 17.09 0.03 13.76
CA GLN A 108 16.74 -1.37 13.96
C GLN A 108 16.78 -2.21 12.66
N GLY A 109 17.24 -1.65 11.55
CA GLY A 109 17.48 -2.37 10.31
C GLY A 109 16.41 -2.21 9.23
N ALA A 110 15.48 -1.25 9.36
CA ALA A 110 14.61 -0.90 8.26
C ALA A 110 15.41 -0.33 7.08
N ILE A 111 14.98 -0.65 5.86
CA ILE A 111 15.69 -0.26 4.62
C ILE A 111 15.15 1.00 3.95
N GLY A 112 14.19 1.67 4.58
CA GLY A 112 13.58 2.89 4.06
C GLY A 112 12.21 3.16 4.68
N LEU A 113 11.47 4.11 4.11
CA LEU A 113 10.13 4.49 4.53
C LEU A 113 9.07 3.93 3.58
N SER A 114 8.07 3.22 4.11
CA SER A 114 6.92 2.73 3.36
C SER A 114 5.65 3.52 3.69
N THR A 115 4.89 3.92 2.67
CA THR A 115 3.58 4.59 2.84
C THR A 115 2.47 3.87 2.08
N GLY A 116 1.25 3.96 2.59
CA GLY A 116 0.03 3.57 1.89
C GLY A 116 -0.97 4.71 1.94
N LEU A 117 -0.73 5.76 1.16
CA LEU A 117 -1.47 7.03 1.25
C LEU A 117 -2.94 6.94 0.80
N LEU A 118 -3.34 5.86 0.16
CA LEU A 118 -4.76 5.56 -0.12
C LEU A 118 -5.52 5.25 1.17
N TYR A 119 -4.86 4.60 2.15
CA TYR A 119 -5.51 4.03 3.33
C TYR A 119 -5.53 5.01 4.50
N VAL A 120 -6.63 4.99 5.25
CA VAL A 120 -6.75 5.74 6.51
C VAL A 120 -5.96 5.01 7.62
N PRO A 121 -5.21 5.72 8.48
CA PRO A 121 -5.12 7.17 8.59
C PRO A 121 -4.02 7.85 7.76
N ALA A 122 -3.22 7.13 6.98
CA ALA A 122 -2.17 7.71 6.15
C ALA A 122 -2.73 8.70 5.10
N ASN A 123 -3.97 8.48 4.65
CA ASN A 123 -4.66 9.37 3.70
C ASN A 123 -4.83 10.81 4.23
N TYR A 124 -4.87 11.00 5.54
CA TYR A 124 -5.00 12.32 6.17
C TYR A 124 -3.69 13.12 6.16
N ALA A 125 -2.56 12.45 5.92
CA ALA A 125 -1.26 13.09 5.90
C ALA A 125 -1.14 14.03 4.70
N LYS A 126 -0.59 15.23 4.94
CA LYS A 126 -0.12 16.12 3.88
C LYS A 126 1.21 15.62 3.33
N THR A 127 1.54 16.03 2.12
CA THR A 127 2.82 15.70 1.47
C THR A 127 4.02 16.13 2.32
N GLU A 128 3.91 17.27 3.01
CA GLU A 128 4.94 17.82 3.90
C GLU A 128 5.27 16.89 5.08
N GLU A 129 4.25 16.25 5.68
CA GLU A 129 4.47 15.24 6.72
C GLU A 129 5.31 14.08 6.20
N VAL A 130 4.94 13.55 5.02
CA VAL A 130 5.66 12.43 4.40
C VAL A 130 7.10 12.81 4.04
N ILE A 131 7.31 14.03 3.50
CA ILE A 131 8.65 14.56 3.21
C ILE A 131 9.53 14.57 4.47
N GLU A 132 9.01 15.06 5.59
CA GLU A 132 9.78 15.12 6.83
C GLU A 132 10.18 13.73 7.36
N LEU A 133 9.31 12.73 7.19
CA LEU A 133 9.64 11.35 7.56
C LEU A 133 10.59 10.70 6.54
N ALA A 134 10.42 10.98 5.25
CA ALA A 134 11.32 10.49 4.21
C ALA A 134 12.75 11.05 4.35
N LYS A 135 12.91 12.30 4.81
CA LYS A 135 14.22 12.87 5.16
C LYS A 135 14.93 12.09 6.26
N VAL A 136 14.18 11.49 7.20
CA VAL A 136 14.77 10.61 8.21
C VAL A 136 15.36 9.36 7.56
N ALA A 137 14.58 8.67 6.72
CA ALA A 137 15.04 7.46 6.02
C ALA A 137 16.21 7.76 5.06
N SER A 138 16.19 8.93 4.39
CA SER A 138 17.25 9.38 3.48
C SER A 138 18.63 9.45 4.17
N ARG A 139 18.70 9.88 5.43
CA ARG A 139 19.97 9.96 6.20
C ARG A 139 20.66 8.59 6.36
N TYR A 140 19.92 7.52 6.25
CA TYR A 140 20.43 6.14 6.32
C TYR A 140 20.66 5.52 4.94
N GLY A 141 20.54 6.30 3.85
CA GLY A 141 20.62 5.79 2.49
C GLY A 141 19.43 4.88 2.11
N GLY A 142 18.29 5.07 2.79
CA GLY A 142 17.06 4.31 2.54
C GLY A 142 16.35 4.72 1.27
N ILE A 143 15.24 4.05 0.98
CA ILE A 143 14.33 4.33 -0.15
C ILE A 143 12.94 4.74 0.37
N TYR A 144 12.25 5.60 -0.38
CA TYR A 144 10.83 5.90 -0.19
C TYR A 144 10.00 4.94 -1.04
N TYR A 145 9.15 4.15 -0.42
CA TYR A 145 8.37 3.09 -1.03
C TYR A 145 6.87 3.35 -0.82
N THR A 146 6.08 3.52 -1.90
CA THR A 146 4.73 4.06 -1.75
C THR A 146 3.66 3.35 -2.53
N HIS A 147 2.61 2.87 -1.83
CA HIS A 147 1.26 2.81 -2.38
C HIS A 147 0.73 4.24 -2.44
N MET A 148 0.56 4.76 -3.65
CA MET A 148 0.21 6.16 -3.87
C MET A 148 -1.15 6.54 -3.27
N ARG A 149 -1.39 7.83 -3.16
CA ARG A 149 -2.62 8.38 -2.57
C ARG A 149 -3.87 8.05 -3.38
N ASP A 150 -3.74 8.05 -4.71
CA ASP A 150 -4.83 7.80 -5.64
C ASP A 150 -4.26 7.20 -6.93
N GLU A 151 -4.79 6.07 -7.33
CA GLU A 151 -4.43 5.38 -8.59
C GLU A 151 -5.52 5.55 -9.67
N GLY A 152 -6.59 6.26 -9.34
CA GLY A 152 -7.72 6.58 -10.19
C GLY A 152 -7.66 8.02 -10.74
N ARG A 153 -8.67 8.83 -10.45
CA ARG A 153 -8.77 10.22 -10.92
C ARG A 153 -7.58 11.09 -10.52
N GLY A 154 -7.00 10.84 -9.35
CA GLY A 154 -5.83 11.56 -8.84
C GLY A 154 -4.48 10.98 -9.25
N LEU A 155 -4.43 9.99 -10.15
CA LEU A 155 -3.21 9.27 -10.50
C LEU A 155 -2.02 10.19 -10.86
N LEU A 156 -2.24 11.18 -11.74
CA LEU A 156 -1.16 12.08 -12.16
C LEU A 156 -0.65 12.94 -11.01
N ALA A 157 -1.57 13.42 -10.16
CA ALA A 157 -1.20 14.18 -8.96
C ALA A 157 -0.43 13.32 -7.96
N SER A 158 -0.81 12.05 -7.81
CA SER A 158 -0.14 11.11 -6.90
C SER A 158 1.27 10.74 -7.37
N VAL A 159 1.48 10.58 -8.67
CA VAL A 159 2.83 10.40 -9.22
C VAL A 159 3.67 11.67 -9.03
N ALA A 160 3.09 12.85 -9.24
CA ALA A 160 3.78 14.12 -8.97
C ALA A 160 4.12 14.28 -7.48
N GLU A 161 3.22 13.86 -6.56
CA GLU A 161 3.46 13.83 -5.11
C GLU A 161 4.66 12.93 -4.78
N ALA A 162 4.69 11.70 -5.30
CA ALA A 162 5.80 10.76 -5.06
C ALA A 162 7.14 11.32 -5.57
N ILE A 163 7.16 11.91 -6.77
CA ILE A 163 8.34 12.58 -7.34
C ILE A 163 8.77 13.78 -6.47
N ARG A 164 7.82 14.59 -5.98
CA ARG A 164 8.08 15.71 -5.09
C ARG A 164 8.73 15.25 -3.78
N ILE A 165 8.20 14.18 -3.16
CA ILE A 165 8.76 13.61 -1.95
C ILE A 165 10.20 13.15 -2.18
N GLY A 166 10.45 12.43 -3.29
CA GLY A 166 11.80 11.99 -3.64
C GLY A 166 12.78 13.16 -3.78
N ARG A 167 12.33 14.23 -4.44
CA ARG A 167 13.17 15.43 -4.66
C ARG A 167 13.46 16.20 -3.37
N GLU A 168 12.44 16.48 -2.56
CA GLU A 168 12.58 17.32 -1.36
C GLU A 168 13.20 16.57 -0.17
N ALA A 169 13.09 15.24 -0.15
CA ALA A 169 13.75 14.40 0.84
C ALA A 169 15.11 13.84 0.37
N GLU A 170 15.51 14.10 -0.88
CA GLU A 170 16.74 13.57 -1.49
C GLU A 170 16.85 12.04 -1.33
N ILE A 171 15.77 11.33 -1.70
CA ILE A 171 15.63 9.89 -1.48
C ILE A 171 15.17 9.20 -2.77
N PRO A 172 15.72 8.02 -3.14
CA PRO A 172 15.19 7.21 -4.23
C PRO A 172 13.73 6.82 -3.97
N VAL A 173 12.92 6.75 -5.02
CA VAL A 173 11.47 6.47 -4.94
C VAL A 173 11.14 5.17 -5.66
N GLN A 174 10.39 4.31 -5.00
CA GLN A 174 9.75 3.14 -5.60
C GLN A 174 8.24 3.27 -5.51
N ILE A 175 7.58 3.43 -6.66
CA ILE A 175 6.11 3.44 -6.77
C ILE A 175 5.64 1.99 -6.85
N GLN A 176 4.80 1.58 -5.89
CA GLN A 176 4.28 0.22 -5.81
C GLN A 176 3.17 -0.02 -6.84
N HIS A 177 3.11 -1.27 -7.34
CA HIS A 177 2.01 -1.79 -8.19
C HIS A 177 1.40 -0.73 -9.11
N HIS A 178 2.27 0.01 -9.79
CA HIS A 178 1.92 1.14 -10.65
C HIS A 178 0.85 0.74 -11.69
N LYS A 179 -0.26 1.43 -11.67
CA LYS A 179 -1.38 1.23 -12.58
C LYS A 179 -2.24 2.48 -12.71
N ALA A 180 -3.05 2.51 -13.76
CA ALA A 180 -4.17 3.42 -13.90
C ALA A 180 -5.45 2.65 -13.55
N MET A 181 -6.02 2.91 -12.38
CA MET A 181 -7.21 2.25 -11.88
C MET A 181 -8.47 2.99 -12.33
N GLY A 182 -9.49 2.21 -12.72
CA GLY A 182 -10.74 2.75 -13.21
C GLY A 182 -10.81 2.89 -14.73
N VAL A 183 -12.01 2.67 -15.26
CA VAL A 183 -12.24 2.58 -16.72
C VAL A 183 -11.91 3.88 -17.44
N ALA A 184 -12.24 5.01 -16.79
CA ALA A 184 -11.99 6.35 -17.36
C ALA A 184 -10.49 6.70 -17.44
N GLN A 185 -9.64 6.02 -16.68
CA GLN A 185 -8.20 6.24 -16.59
C GLN A 185 -7.38 5.28 -17.48
N PHE A 186 -8.02 4.34 -18.17
CA PHE A 186 -7.31 3.41 -19.06
C PHE A 186 -6.47 4.17 -20.08
N GLY A 187 -5.19 3.81 -20.18
CA GLY A 187 -4.20 4.46 -21.03
C GLY A 187 -3.41 5.59 -20.36
N TRP A 188 -3.79 6.07 -19.15
CA TRP A 188 -3.05 7.13 -18.46
C TRP A 188 -1.64 6.72 -18.01
N SER A 189 -1.33 5.42 -18.02
CA SER A 189 0.01 4.92 -17.74
C SER A 189 1.09 5.53 -18.68
N SER A 190 0.75 5.89 -19.90
CA SER A 190 1.67 6.58 -20.80
C SER A 190 2.11 7.95 -20.25
N ASN A 191 1.18 8.68 -19.64
CA ASN A 191 1.46 9.97 -19.02
C ASN A 191 2.33 9.80 -17.76
N THR A 192 2.00 8.85 -16.89
CA THR A 192 2.76 8.62 -15.66
C THR A 192 4.15 8.11 -15.92
N LEU A 193 4.34 7.23 -16.93
CA LEU A 193 5.67 6.80 -17.36
C LEU A 193 6.50 7.97 -17.89
N ALA A 194 5.92 8.86 -18.69
CA ALA A 194 6.61 10.06 -19.15
C ALA A 194 7.02 10.99 -17.98
N MET A 195 6.21 11.07 -16.92
CA MET A 195 6.56 11.83 -15.70
C MET A 195 7.75 11.19 -14.97
N ILE A 196 7.76 9.86 -14.83
CA ILE A 196 8.84 9.09 -14.22
C ILE A 196 10.14 9.25 -15.04
N ASP A 197 10.06 9.10 -16.35
CA ASP A 197 11.20 9.29 -17.27
C ASP A 197 11.79 10.69 -17.17
N SER A 198 10.94 11.71 -17.11
CA SER A 198 11.35 13.11 -16.92
C SER A 198 12.03 13.33 -15.56
N ALA A 199 11.52 12.71 -14.50
CA ALA A 199 12.13 12.78 -13.17
C ALA A 199 13.53 12.13 -13.18
N ASN A 200 13.65 10.94 -13.78
CA ASN A 200 14.92 10.23 -13.93
C ASN A 200 15.93 11.02 -14.79
N ALA A 201 15.48 11.63 -15.87
CA ALA A 201 16.32 12.50 -16.70
C ALA A 201 16.82 13.75 -15.96
N SER A 202 16.11 14.18 -14.90
CA SER A 202 16.51 15.29 -14.01
C SER A 202 17.46 14.87 -12.87
N GLY A 203 17.86 13.59 -12.82
CA GLY A 203 18.80 13.06 -11.83
C GLY A 203 18.15 12.46 -10.58
N LEU A 204 16.81 12.32 -10.53
CA LEU A 204 16.13 11.54 -9.50
C LEU A 204 16.22 10.04 -9.84
N ASP A 205 16.14 9.17 -8.82
CA ASP A 205 15.98 7.74 -9.01
C ASP A 205 14.53 7.36 -8.65
N VAL A 206 13.67 7.28 -9.67
CA VAL A 206 12.26 6.91 -9.53
C VAL A 206 12.01 5.61 -10.28
N ARG A 207 11.61 4.59 -9.56
CA ARG A 207 11.29 3.26 -10.07
C ARG A 207 9.84 2.92 -9.76
N HIS A 208 9.35 1.87 -10.39
CA HIS A 208 8.02 1.32 -10.11
C HIS A 208 8.03 -0.19 -10.28
N ASP A 209 7.13 -0.85 -9.59
CA ASP A 209 6.81 -2.26 -9.80
C ASP A 209 5.37 -2.42 -10.34
N LEU A 210 5.07 -3.61 -10.81
CA LEU A 210 3.73 -3.99 -11.24
C LEU A 210 3.54 -5.49 -11.03
N TYR A 211 2.30 -5.93 -11.01
CA TYR A 211 1.94 -7.35 -10.96
C TYR A 211 1.31 -7.79 -12.31
N PRO A 212 1.45 -9.06 -12.70
CA PRO A 212 0.97 -9.57 -13.99
C PRO A 212 -0.50 -10.03 -13.95
N TYR A 213 -1.35 -9.35 -13.18
CA TYR A 213 -2.77 -9.69 -13.03
C TYR A 213 -3.66 -8.61 -13.61
N THR A 214 -4.85 -9.01 -14.07
CA THR A 214 -5.86 -8.10 -14.63
C THR A 214 -6.81 -7.53 -13.56
N ALA A 215 -6.57 -7.84 -12.29
CA ALA A 215 -7.35 -7.37 -11.16
C ALA A 215 -6.45 -6.92 -10.01
N GLY A 216 -6.87 -5.92 -9.27
CA GLY A 216 -6.30 -5.53 -7.98
C GLY A 216 -7.09 -6.14 -6.83
N SER A 217 -6.47 -6.28 -5.65
CA SER A 217 -7.13 -6.74 -4.43
C SER A 217 -6.81 -5.79 -3.28
N THR A 218 -7.84 -5.36 -2.56
CA THR A 218 -7.69 -4.47 -1.40
C THR A 218 -8.81 -4.70 -0.38
N GLY A 219 -8.70 -4.06 0.79
CA GLY A 219 -9.74 -4.10 1.81
C GLY A 219 -10.94 -3.23 1.45
N SER A 220 -12.14 -3.64 1.86
CA SER A 220 -13.40 -2.92 1.57
C SER A 220 -13.45 -1.50 2.15
N SER A 221 -12.61 -1.17 3.14
CA SER A 221 -12.57 0.18 3.74
C SER A 221 -12.25 1.29 2.74
N VAL A 222 -11.55 0.98 1.64
CA VAL A 222 -11.21 1.96 0.61
C VAL A 222 -12.41 2.48 -0.18
N ILE A 223 -13.56 1.79 -0.12
CA ILE A 223 -14.82 2.21 -0.76
C ILE A 223 -15.43 3.41 -0.02
N PHE A 224 -15.24 3.47 1.30
CA PHE A 224 -15.78 4.57 2.09
C PHE A 224 -15.00 5.87 1.86
N PRO A 225 -15.68 7.02 1.86
CA PRO A 225 -14.97 8.30 1.83
C PRO A 225 -14.08 8.42 3.09
N PRO A 226 -12.83 8.92 2.98
CA PRO A 226 -11.88 8.91 4.08
C PRO A 226 -12.40 9.55 5.37
N TRP A 227 -13.18 10.64 5.28
CA TRP A 227 -13.76 11.30 6.44
C TRP A 227 -14.68 10.38 7.26
N ALA A 228 -15.36 9.42 6.62
CA ALA A 228 -16.25 8.49 7.30
C ALA A 228 -15.48 7.50 8.20
N LEU A 229 -14.20 7.27 7.94
CA LEU A 229 -13.31 6.39 8.69
C LEU A 229 -12.58 7.11 9.85
N ALA A 230 -12.71 8.44 9.96
CA ALA A 230 -12.08 9.20 11.04
C ALA A 230 -12.59 8.76 12.41
N GLY A 231 -11.70 8.50 13.36
CA GLY A 231 -12.01 7.93 14.67
C GLY A 231 -12.16 6.40 14.67
N GLY A 232 -11.93 5.73 13.54
CA GLY A 232 -11.88 4.26 13.46
C GLY A 232 -13.22 3.58 13.20
N GLN A 233 -13.25 2.26 13.40
CA GLN A 233 -14.37 1.39 13.02
C GLN A 233 -15.68 1.74 13.74
N ASP A 234 -15.64 2.02 15.03
CA ASP A 234 -16.85 2.35 15.79
C ASP A 234 -17.49 3.65 15.30
N SER A 235 -16.65 4.63 14.94
CA SER A 235 -17.10 5.89 14.36
C SER A 235 -17.71 5.70 12.95
N LEU A 236 -17.15 4.82 12.15
CA LEU A 236 -17.75 4.44 10.85
C LEU A 236 -19.12 3.82 11.03
N VAL A 237 -19.23 2.83 11.95
CA VAL A 237 -20.50 2.15 12.23
C VAL A 237 -21.55 3.16 12.73
N ALA A 238 -21.17 4.08 13.61
CA ALA A 238 -22.06 5.13 14.08
C ALA A 238 -22.57 6.02 12.94
N ARG A 239 -21.66 6.45 12.02
CA ARG A 239 -22.01 7.30 10.86
C ARG A 239 -22.92 6.58 9.87
N VAL A 240 -22.67 5.31 9.60
CA VAL A 240 -23.51 4.50 8.68
C VAL A 240 -24.90 4.27 9.27
N ASN A 241 -25.04 4.21 10.58
CA ASN A 241 -26.32 4.03 11.26
C ASN A 241 -27.05 5.37 11.56
N ASP A 242 -26.40 6.52 11.37
CA ASP A 242 -27.01 7.83 11.55
C ASP A 242 -27.80 8.24 10.29
N PRO A 243 -29.15 8.36 10.35
CA PRO A 243 -29.95 8.75 9.18
C PRO A 243 -29.58 10.11 8.59
N ALA A 244 -28.99 11.01 9.36
CA ALA A 244 -28.58 12.34 8.87
C ALA A 244 -27.21 12.30 8.13
N VAL A 245 -26.36 11.34 8.46
CA VAL A 245 -24.99 11.22 7.91
C VAL A 245 -24.89 10.14 6.81
N ARG A 246 -25.64 9.06 6.97
CA ARG A 246 -25.63 7.90 6.05
C ARG A 246 -25.73 8.29 4.56
N PRO A 247 -26.63 9.21 4.12
CA PRO A 247 -26.73 9.56 2.70
C PRO A 247 -25.42 10.11 2.11
N GLN A 248 -24.64 10.86 2.90
CA GLN A 248 -23.35 11.40 2.45
C GLN A 248 -22.28 10.28 2.32
N VAL A 249 -22.33 9.27 3.21
CA VAL A 249 -21.45 8.11 3.11
C VAL A 249 -21.77 7.31 1.85
N GLU A 250 -23.06 7.04 1.61
CA GLU A 250 -23.54 6.31 0.42
C GLU A 250 -23.21 7.03 -0.88
N GLU A 251 -23.35 8.35 -0.93
CA GLU A 251 -22.96 9.16 -2.08
C GLU A 251 -21.46 9.06 -2.37
N GLY A 252 -20.60 9.18 -1.32
CA GLY A 252 -19.16 9.03 -1.46
C GLY A 252 -18.74 7.63 -1.91
N MET A 253 -19.41 6.58 -1.41
CA MET A 253 -19.20 5.21 -1.86
C MET A 253 -19.61 5.02 -3.33
N ARG A 254 -20.77 5.54 -3.72
CA ARG A 254 -21.26 5.49 -5.11
C ARG A 254 -20.32 6.21 -6.05
N ASP A 255 -19.86 7.41 -5.69
CA ASP A 255 -18.93 8.18 -6.51
C ASP A 255 -17.65 7.39 -6.76
N ARG A 256 -17.09 6.77 -5.71
CA ARG A 256 -15.87 5.97 -5.85
C ARG A 256 -16.09 4.71 -6.66
N LEU A 257 -17.14 3.95 -6.38
CA LEU A 257 -17.39 2.69 -7.08
C LEU A 257 -17.80 2.93 -8.54
N VAL A 258 -18.83 3.77 -8.77
CA VAL A 258 -19.44 3.92 -10.10
C VAL A 258 -18.67 4.93 -10.95
N ASN A 259 -18.43 6.13 -10.42
CA ASN A 259 -17.84 7.20 -11.24
C ASN A 259 -16.32 7.09 -11.40
N GLU A 260 -15.64 6.37 -10.49
CA GLU A 260 -14.19 6.28 -10.53
C GLU A 260 -13.70 4.90 -10.99
N TRP A 261 -14.18 3.80 -10.38
CA TRP A 261 -13.55 2.50 -10.55
C TRP A 261 -14.18 1.64 -11.64
N VAL A 262 -15.47 1.34 -11.53
CA VAL A 262 -16.09 0.27 -12.34
C VAL A 262 -17.10 0.75 -13.37
N GLY A 263 -17.49 2.02 -13.32
CA GLY A 263 -18.58 2.51 -14.11
C GLY A 263 -19.91 1.92 -13.61
N ASP A 264 -20.76 1.51 -14.52
CA ASP A 264 -22.04 0.87 -14.26
C ASP A 264 -21.99 -0.67 -14.27
N ASP A 265 -20.80 -1.27 -14.40
CA ASP A 265 -20.62 -2.72 -14.46
C ASP A 265 -20.18 -3.30 -13.10
N LEU A 266 -21.15 -3.71 -12.28
CA LEU A 266 -20.91 -4.32 -10.97
C LEU A 266 -20.20 -5.69 -11.04
N ASN A 267 -20.08 -6.32 -12.21
CA ASN A 267 -19.28 -7.54 -12.38
C ASN A 267 -17.76 -7.28 -12.25
N ARG A 268 -17.34 -6.03 -12.30
CA ARG A 268 -15.92 -5.64 -12.10
C ARG A 268 -15.48 -5.65 -10.65
N ILE A 269 -16.40 -5.82 -9.70
CA ILE A 269 -16.09 -5.99 -8.28
C ILE A 269 -16.36 -7.43 -7.91
N GLN A 270 -15.31 -8.13 -7.45
CA GLN A 270 -15.41 -9.50 -6.98
C GLN A 270 -15.06 -9.56 -5.49
N PHE A 271 -15.87 -10.26 -4.73
CA PHE A 271 -15.59 -10.54 -3.32
C PHE A 271 -14.52 -11.63 -3.22
N ARG A 272 -13.43 -11.33 -2.52
CA ARG A 272 -12.41 -12.33 -2.21
C ARG A 272 -12.86 -13.22 -1.05
N THR A 273 -13.31 -12.59 0.02
CA THR A 273 -13.77 -13.28 1.24
C THR A 273 -14.81 -12.41 1.93
N VAL A 274 -15.95 -13.01 2.27
CA VAL A 274 -17.03 -12.39 3.02
C VAL A 274 -17.32 -13.23 4.26
N PRO A 275 -16.63 -13.03 5.39
CA PRO A 275 -16.75 -13.89 6.57
C PRO A 275 -18.16 -14.06 7.12
N SER A 276 -19.01 -13.03 6.96
CA SER A 276 -20.43 -13.04 7.37
C SER A 276 -21.38 -13.71 6.37
N ALA A 277 -20.92 -13.97 5.12
CA ALA A 277 -21.71 -14.53 4.04
C ALA A 277 -20.78 -15.28 3.05
N PRO A 278 -20.18 -16.42 3.48
CA PRO A 278 -19.17 -17.14 2.69
C PRO A 278 -19.68 -17.66 1.33
N GLU A 279 -21.00 -17.74 1.15
CA GLU A 279 -21.62 -18.08 -0.13
C GLU A 279 -21.34 -17.06 -1.24
N PHE A 280 -20.85 -15.87 -0.90
CA PHE A 280 -20.43 -14.84 -1.86
C PHE A 280 -18.93 -14.84 -2.13
N ASP A 281 -18.13 -15.68 -1.50
CA ASP A 281 -16.71 -15.79 -1.82
C ASP A 281 -16.49 -16.13 -3.30
N GLY A 282 -15.71 -15.32 -4.00
CA GLY A 282 -15.46 -15.44 -5.43
C GLY A 282 -16.60 -14.95 -6.35
N LYS A 283 -17.72 -14.50 -5.81
CA LYS A 283 -18.84 -13.92 -6.57
C LYS A 283 -18.68 -12.42 -6.77
N THR A 284 -19.42 -11.88 -7.72
CA THR A 284 -19.40 -10.44 -8.04
C THR A 284 -20.42 -9.65 -7.20
N LEU A 285 -20.26 -8.33 -7.17
CA LEU A 285 -21.25 -7.45 -6.57
C LEU A 285 -22.60 -7.55 -7.32
N ALA A 286 -22.59 -7.79 -8.64
CA ALA A 286 -23.81 -8.05 -9.42
C ALA A 286 -24.54 -9.31 -8.91
N ASP A 287 -23.81 -10.39 -8.64
CA ASP A 287 -24.41 -11.62 -8.07
C ASP A 287 -25.05 -11.37 -6.71
N TYR A 288 -24.39 -10.56 -5.87
CA TYR A 288 -24.91 -10.17 -4.55
C TYR A 288 -26.22 -9.38 -4.69
N VAL A 289 -26.22 -8.34 -5.53
CA VAL A 289 -27.40 -7.49 -5.77
C VAL A 289 -28.57 -8.33 -6.27
N ALA A 290 -28.34 -9.24 -7.22
CA ALA A 290 -29.35 -10.13 -7.74
C ALA A 290 -29.90 -11.09 -6.67
N ALA A 291 -29.03 -11.69 -5.86
CA ALA A 291 -29.41 -12.61 -4.78
C ALA A 291 -30.26 -11.94 -3.68
N GLN A 292 -30.00 -10.65 -3.42
CA GLN A 292 -30.72 -9.86 -2.42
C GLN A 292 -32.01 -9.20 -2.99
N GLY A 293 -32.28 -9.33 -4.29
CA GLY A 293 -33.40 -8.66 -4.93
C GLY A 293 -33.32 -7.13 -4.88
N LEU A 294 -32.13 -6.58 -4.80
CA LEU A 294 -31.90 -5.15 -4.74
C LEU A 294 -32.00 -4.53 -6.15
N PRO A 295 -32.43 -3.27 -6.27
CA PRO A 295 -32.38 -2.58 -7.57
C PRO A 295 -30.91 -2.40 -7.99
N TYR A 296 -30.68 -2.59 -9.28
CA TYR A 296 -29.37 -2.39 -9.92
C TYR A 296 -29.07 -0.90 -10.13
#